data_748c0e15d99ac51ab069e6a3e2b69534
#
_entry.id   748c0e15d99ac51ab069e6a3e2b69534
#
_cell.length_a   1.000
_cell.length_b   1.000
_cell.length_c   1.000
_cell.angle_alpha   90.00
_cell.angle_beta   90.00
_cell.angle_gamma   90.00
#
_symmetry.space_group_name_H-M   'P 1'
#
loop_
_entity.id
_entity.type
_entity.pdbx_description
1 polymer ?
#
loop_
_entity_poly.entity_id
_entity_poly.type
_entity_poly.pdbx_seq_one_letter_code
_entity_poly.pdbx_strand_id
1 'polypeptide(L)'
;MPEEAERKGLGTPATRAAILEKLVQMGFVQRKGKQLVPTKDGINLAVVLPESLTSPALTAEWENRLTEIAKGKADPDEFMAEIETQVRQLVKTYSCISADKQNLFQSERVIIGKCPRCSENVYEGKKNF
;
A
#
# COMPACT_ATOMS: atom_id res chain seq x y z
N MET A 1 -14.54 -14.69 3.72
CA MET A 1 -13.38 -14.76 4.66
C MET A 1 -13.60 -15.94 5.58
N PRO A 2 -12.54 -16.69 5.98
CA PRO A 2 -12.70 -17.73 7.00
C PRO A 2 -13.15 -17.09 8.32
N GLU A 3 -14.18 -17.67 8.95
CA GLU A 3 -14.76 -17.16 10.23
C GLU A 3 -13.70 -16.91 11.32
N GLU A 4 -12.60 -17.65 11.33
CA GLU A 4 -11.51 -17.48 12.29
C GLU A 4 -10.71 -16.18 12.10
N ALA A 5 -10.56 -15.71 10.87
CA ALA A 5 -9.89 -14.43 10.58
C ALA A 5 -10.73 -13.22 11.00
N GLU A 6 -12.06 -13.33 10.92
CA GLU A 6 -12.98 -12.30 11.44
C GLU A 6 -12.92 -12.15 12.95
N ARG A 7 -12.74 -13.26 13.68
CA ARG A 7 -12.73 -13.25 15.16
C ARG A 7 -11.41 -12.75 15.74
N LYS A 8 -10.28 -13.04 15.11
CA LYS A 8 -8.93 -12.68 15.62
C LYS A 8 -8.39 -11.38 15.04
N GLY A 9 -8.91 -10.93 13.89
CA GLY A 9 -8.35 -9.84 13.09
C GLY A 9 -7.00 -10.20 12.49
N LEU A 10 -6.48 -9.34 11.63
CA LEU A 10 -5.18 -9.53 10.98
C LEU A 10 -4.04 -9.13 11.92
N GLY A 11 -2.98 -9.93 11.91
CA GLY A 11 -1.76 -9.69 12.69
C GLY A 11 -1.95 -9.82 14.20
N THR A 12 -0.88 -9.66 14.93
CA THR A 12 -0.88 -9.67 16.39
C THR A 12 -1.17 -8.29 16.98
N PRO A 13 -1.72 -8.18 18.20
CA PRO A 13 -1.91 -6.89 18.87
C PRO A 13 -0.62 -6.05 18.93
N ALA A 14 0.54 -6.68 19.10
CA ALA A 14 1.83 -6.01 19.18
C ALA A 14 2.24 -5.36 17.84
N THR A 15 1.94 -5.99 16.71
CA THR A 15 2.30 -5.49 15.37
C THR A 15 1.31 -4.47 14.82
N ARG A 16 0.04 -4.53 15.20
CA ARG A 16 -1.02 -3.63 14.69
C ARG A 16 -0.72 -2.16 14.96
N ALA A 17 -0.30 -1.83 16.18
CA ALA A 17 0.01 -0.45 16.55
C ALA A 17 1.17 0.11 15.70
N ALA A 18 2.22 -0.66 15.50
CA ALA A 18 3.37 -0.27 14.68
C ALA A 18 3.01 -0.08 13.20
N ILE A 19 2.15 -0.94 12.64
CA ILE A 19 1.67 -0.83 11.26
C ILE A 19 0.85 0.44 11.07
N LEU A 20 -0.11 0.71 11.97
CA LEU A 20 -0.94 1.92 11.91
C LEU A 20 -0.08 3.19 12.02
N GLU A 21 0.90 3.20 12.93
CA GLU A 21 1.82 4.32 13.07
C GLU A 21 2.64 4.55 11.80
N LYS A 22 3.14 3.47 11.19
CA LYS A 22 3.88 3.54 9.93
C LYS A 22 3.01 4.12 8.80
N LEU A 23 1.74 3.75 8.69
CA LEU A 23 0.83 4.31 7.69
C LEU A 23 0.62 5.82 7.89
N VAL A 24 0.55 6.27 9.15
CA VAL A 24 0.46 7.70 9.47
C VAL A 24 1.76 8.43 9.11
N GLN A 25 2.92 7.87 9.47
CA GLN A 25 4.23 8.44 9.15
C GLN A 25 4.49 8.54 7.64
N MET A 26 4.04 7.54 6.87
CA MET A 26 4.13 7.55 5.42
C MET A 26 3.12 8.49 4.74
N GLY A 27 2.19 9.08 5.51
CA GLY A 27 1.21 10.02 4.98
C GLY A 27 0.03 9.38 4.25
N PHE A 28 -0.16 8.07 4.31
CA PHE A 28 -1.31 7.39 3.70
C PHE A 28 -2.57 7.49 4.56
N VAL A 29 -2.39 7.69 5.86
CA VAL A 29 -3.47 7.85 6.83
C VAL A 29 -3.16 9.06 7.72
N GLN A 30 -4.16 9.80 8.13
CA GLN A 30 -4.03 10.90 9.08
C GLN A 30 -4.94 10.70 10.29
N ARG A 31 -4.51 11.22 11.43
CA ARG A 31 -5.33 11.25 12.65
C ARG A 31 -6.24 12.47 12.64
N LYS A 32 -7.55 12.25 12.83
CA LYS A 32 -8.54 13.31 12.99
C LYS A 32 -9.29 13.09 14.31
N GLY A 33 -8.79 13.69 15.39
CA GLY A 33 -9.24 13.39 16.74
C GLY A 33 -8.98 11.92 17.12
N LYS A 34 -10.02 11.15 17.38
CA LYS A 34 -9.94 9.72 17.71
C LYS A 34 -10.06 8.78 16.49
N GLN A 35 -10.17 9.33 15.29
CA GLN A 35 -10.37 8.56 14.06
C GLN A 35 -9.10 8.54 13.20
N LEU A 36 -8.92 7.46 12.47
CA LEU A 36 -7.94 7.35 11.39
C LEU A 36 -8.69 7.55 10.06
N VAL A 37 -8.25 8.52 9.28
CA VAL A 37 -8.87 8.87 8.00
C VAL A 37 -7.84 8.70 6.90
N PRO A 38 -8.16 8.02 5.79
CA PRO A 38 -7.24 7.90 4.67
C PRO A 38 -6.98 9.28 4.05
N THR A 39 -5.76 9.51 3.62
CA THR A 39 -5.40 10.69 2.81
C THR A 39 -5.71 10.43 1.34
N LYS A 40 -5.63 11.49 0.50
CA LYS A 40 -5.75 11.35 -0.95
C LYS A 40 -4.74 10.33 -1.50
N ASP A 41 -3.48 10.41 -1.05
CA ASP A 41 -2.43 9.47 -1.47
C ASP A 41 -2.71 8.04 -1.02
N GLY A 42 -3.26 7.85 0.17
CA GLY A 42 -3.69 6.54 0.66
C GLY A 42 -4.82 5.94 -0.18
N ILE A 43 -5.81 6.75 -0.56
CA ILE A 43 -6.90 6.32 -1.44
C ILE A 43 -6.36 5.99 -2.84
N ASN A 44 -5.52 6.85 -3.41
CA ASN A 44 -4.93 6.64 -4.72
C ASN A 44 -4.09 5.37 -4.78
N LEU A 45 -3.31 5.10 -3.72
CA LEU A 45 -2.55 3.85 -3.60
C LEU A 45 -3.48 2.63 -3.61
N ALA A 46 -4.55 2.65 -2.82
CA ALA A 46 -5.51 1.55 -2.77
C ALA A 46 -6.21 1.29 -4.12
N VAL A 47 -6.48 2.35 -4.90
CA VAL A 47 -7.07 2.24 -6.26
C VAL A 47 -6.09 1.66 -7.28
N VAL A 48 -4.80 1.89 -7.12
CA VAL A 48 -3.77 1.39 -8.05
C VAL A 48 -3.41 -0.06 -7.77
N LEU A 49 -3.40 -0.45 -6.50
CA LEU A 49 -3.05 -1.80 -6.10
C LEU A 49 -4.10 -2.83 -6.56
N PRO A 50 -3.68 -4.07 -6.87
CA PRO A 50 -4.61 -5.15 -7.20
C PRO A 50 -5.45 -5.53 -5.98
N GLU A 51 -6.64 -6.06 -6.25
CA GLU A 51 -7.55 -6.53 -5.20
C GLU A 51 -6.91 -7.58 -4.29
N SER A 52 -6.03 -8.42 -4.83
CA SER A 52 -5.29 -9.42 -4.05
C SER A 52 -4.45 -8.81 -2.92
N LEU A 53 -3.92 -7.59 -3.10
CA LEU A 53 -3.15 -6.88 -2.06
C LEU A 53 -4.01 -6.00 -1.16
N THR A 54 -5.16 -5.54 -1.64
CA THR A 54 -6.09 -4.70 -0.85
C THR A 54 -7.07 -5.52 -0.04
N SER A 55 -7.25 -6.80 -0.39
CA SER A 55 -8.09 -7.74 0.35
C SER A 55 -7.34 -8.33 1.55
N PRO A 56 -7.99 -8.50 2.70
CA PRO A 56 -7.41 -9.18 3.84
C PRO A 56 -7.26 -10.70 3.62
N ALA A 57 -7.86 -11.26 2.57
CA ALA A 57 -7.87 -12.69 2.30
C ALA A 57 -6.47 -13.28 2.11
N LEU A 58 -5.61 -12.60 1.34
CA LEU A 58 -4.22 -13.04 1.11
C LEU A 58 -3.43 -13.11 2.42
N THR A 59 -3.56 -12.10 3.28
CA THR A 59 -2.89 -12.08 4.58
C THR A 59 -3.38 -13.22 5.47
N ALA A 60 -4.68 -13.47 5.49
CA ALA A 60 -5.26 -14.57 6.28
C ALA A 60 -4.79 -15.94 5.76
N GLU A 61 -4.69 -16.13 4.45
CA GLU A 61 -4.15 -17.34 3.85
C GLU A 61 -2.70 -17.56 4.25
N TRP A 62 -1.86 -16.53 4.16
CA TRP A 62 -0.45 -16.63 4.56
C TRP A 62 -0.29 -16.92 6.06
N GLU A 63 -1.09 -16.31 6.93
CA GLU A 63 -1.07 -16.59 8.38
C GLU A 63 -1.46 -18.06 8.67
N ASN A 64 -2.44 -18.60 7.94
CA ASN A 64 -2.80 -20.00 8.05
C ASN A 64 -1.67 -20.93 7.60
N ARG A 65 -1.05 -20.65 6.44
CA ARG A 65 0.10 -21.45 5.93
C ARG A 65 1.28 -21.39 6.88
N LEU A 66 1.62 -20.23 7.43
CA LEU A 66 2.67 -20.10 8.46
C LEU A 66 2.35 -20.93 9.70
N THR A 67 1.08 -20.99 10.08
CA THR A 67 0.65 -21.87 11.19
C THR A 67 0.82 -23.35 10.87
N GLU A 68 0.54 -23.78 9.63
CA GLU A 68 0.75 -25.15 9.19
C GLU A 68 2.25 -25.51 9.11
N ILE A 69 3.09 -24.60 8.67
CA ILE A 69 4.56 -24.74 8.69
C ILE A 69 5.07 -24.91 10.14
N ALA A 70 4.58 -24.09 11.06
CA ALA A 70 4.96 -24.17 12.46
C ALA A 70 4.53 -25.50 13.12
N LYS A 71 3.49 -26.16 12.60
CA LYS A 71 3.04 -27.49 13.02
C LYS A 71 3.75 -28.64 12.28
N GLY A 72 4.67 -28.33 11.37
CA GLY A 72 5.38 -29.33 10.55
C GLY A 72 4.52 -30.01 9.48
N LYS A 73 3.40 -29.39 9.07
CA LYS A 73 2.45 -29.92 8.08
C LYS A 73 2.64 -29.38 6.68
N ALA A 74 3.39 -28.30 6.51
CA ALA A 74 3.68 -27.66 5.24
C ALA A 74 5.17 -27.34 5.10
N ASP A 75 5.66 -27.29 3.86
CA ASP A 75 7.05 -27.02 3.53
C ASP A 75 7.32 -25.50 3.52
N PRO A 76 8.29 -24.99 4.29
CA PRO A 76 8.66 -23.58 4.28
C PRO A 76 9.29 -23.14 2.95
N ASP A 77 10.03 -24.00 2.27
CA ASP A 77 10.73 -23.66 1.01
C ASP A 77 9.73 -23.49 -0.13
N GLU A 78 8.69 -24.33 -0.19
CA GLU A 78 7.58 -24.18 -1.14
C GLU A 78 6.83 -22.85 -0.91
N PHE A 79 6.54 -22.52 0.34
CA PHE A 79 5.89 -21.26 0.70
C PHE A 79 6.72 -20.05 0.28
N MET A 80 8.03 -20.07 0.50
CA MET A 80 8.92 -18.98 0.10
C MET A 80 9.02 -18.83 -1.42
N ALA A 81 9.06 -19.94 -2.16
CA ALA A 81 9.08 -19.93 -3.63
C ALA A 81 7.81 -19.33 -4.24
N GLU A 82 6.65 -19.59 -3.65
CA GLU A 82 5.39 -18.98 -4.06
C GLU A 82 5.37 -17.47 -3.80
N ILE A 83 5.82 -17.03 -2.62
CA ILE A 83 5.94 -15.59 -2.31
C ILE A 83 6.87 -14.91 -3.33
N GLU A 84 8.03 -15.49 -3.59
CA GLU A 84 8.99 -14.95 -4.56
C GLU A 84 8.36 -14.81 -5.96
N THR A 85 7.65 -15.84 -6.41
CA THR A 85 6.96 -15.84 -7.69
C THR A 85 5.90 -14.73 -7.75
N GLN A 86 5.10 -14.58 -6.70
CA GLN A 86 4.08 -13.55 -6.61
C GLN A 86 4.69 -12.14 -6.62
N VAL A 87 5.76 -11.92 -5.86
CA VAL A 87 6.48 -10.64 -5.84
C VAL A 87 7.05 -10.31 -7.21
N ARG A 88 7.67 -11.28 -7.90
CA ARG A 88 8.20 -11.08 -9.26
C ARG A 88 7.08 -10.69 -10.25
N GLN A 89 5.92 -11.33 -10.16
CA GLN A 89 4.77 -10.98 -10.98
C GLN A 89 4.25 -9.56 -10.70
N LEU A 90 4.13 -9.19 -9.42
CA LEU A 90 3.72 -7.84 -9.02
C LEU A 90 4.69 -6.79 -9.55
N VAL A 91 6.00 -6.98 -9.36
CA VAL A 91 7.02 -6.07 -9.87
C VAL A 91 6.95 -5.93 -11.39
N LYS A 92 6.76 -7.04 -12.12
CA LYS A 92 6.63 -7.01 -13.58
C LYS A 92 5.37 -6.27 -14.02
N THR A 93 4.25 -6.51 -13.36
CA THR A 93 2.95 -5.89 -13.70
C THR A 93 2.92 -4.40 -13.40
N TYR A 94 3.53 -4.00 -12.27
CA TYR A 94 3.52 -2.62 -11.77
C TYR A 94 4.84 -1.87 -12.01
N SER A 95 5.72 -2.40 -12.86
CA SER A 95 6.95 -1.69 -13.28
C SER A 95 6.65 -0.36 -13.97
N CYS A 96 5.49 -0.26 -14.62
CA CYS A 96 4.96 0.98 -15.18
C CYS A 96 3.52 1.18 -14.72
N ILE A 97 3.22 2.33 -14.14
CA ILE A 97 1.84 2.72 -13.85
C ILE A 97 1.15 3.02 -15.17
N SER A 98 -0.02 2.40 -15.41
CA SER A 98 -0.83 2.67 -16.61
C SER A 98 -1.14 4.17 -16.74
N ALA A 99 -1.16 4.68 -17.97
CA ALA A 99 -1.31 6.11 -18.27
C ALA A 99 -2.55 6.73 -17.60
N ASP A 100 -3.63 5.99 -17.52
CA ASP A 100 -4.89 6.42 -16.88
C ASP A 100 -4.74 6.67 -15.37
N LYS A 101 -3.78 5.98 -14.72
CA LYS A 101 -3.55 6.08 -13.27
C LYS A 101 -2.37 7.01 -12.91
N GLN A 102 -1.57 7.43 -13.89
CA GLN A 102 -0.45 8.36 -13.65
C GLN A 102 -0.92 9.69 -13.08
N ASN A 103 -2.09 10.17 -13.51
CA ASN A 103 -2.67 11.43 -13.04
C ASN A 103 -3.05 11.41 -11.56
N LEU A 104 -3.26 10.22 -10.95
CA LEU A 104 -3.59 10.10 -9.54
C LEU A 104 -2.46 10.54 -8.60
N PHE A 105 -1.21 10.43 -9.07
CA PHE A 105 -0.01 10.77 -8.30
C PHE A 105 0.62 12.09 -8.73
N GLN A 106 0.02 12.80 -9.69
CA GLN A 106 0.44 14.16 -9.99
C GLN A 106 0.10 15.04 -8.79
N SER A 107 1.12 15.63 -8.18
CA SER A 107 0.91 16.65 -7.18
C SER A 107 0.08 17.77 -7.80
N GLU A 108 -0.96 18.22 -7.14
CA GLU A 108 -1.67 19.46 -7.49
C GLU A 108 -0.71 20.63 -7.26
N ARG A 109 0.27 20.77 -8.16
CA ARG A 109 1.13 21.94 -8.14
C ARG A 109 0.34 23.10 -8.74
N VAL A 110 0.18 24.14 -7.95
CA VAL A 110 -0.46 25.37 -8.41
C VAL A 110 0.41 25.96 -9.53
N ILE A 111 -0.17 26.10 -10.70
CA ILE A 111 0.51 26.76 -11.83
C ILE A 111 0.45 28.27 -11.56
N ILE A 112 1.59 28.90 -11.33
CA ILE A 112 1.69 30.35 -11.12
C ILE A 112 1.88 31.15 -12.40
N GLY A 113 2.20 30.46 -13.51
CA GLY A 113 2.35 31.11 -14.81
C GLY A 113 3.10 30.25 -15.82
N LYS A 114 3.44 30.86 -16.97
CA LYS A 114 4.28 30.25 -17.99
C LYS A 114 5.67 30.84 -17.95
N CYS A 115 6.68 29.99 -18.15
CA CYS A 115 8.06 30.43 -18.25
C CYS A 115 8.24 31.30 -19.49
N PRO A 116 8.77 32.55 -19.39
CA PRO A 116 8.97 33.42 -20.55
C PRO A 116 10.05 32.89 -21.52
N ARG A 117 10.84 31.91 -21.11
CA ARG A 117 11.97 31.37 -21.89
C ARG A 117 11.62 30.11 -22.69
N CYS A 118 10.81 29.20 -22.13
CA CYS A 118 10.46 27.91 -22.75
C CYS A 118 8.93 27.66 -22.84
N SER A 119 8.11 28.62 -22.37
CA SER A 119 6.64 28.53 -22.35
C SER A 119 6.07 27.35 -21.54
N GLU A 120 6.87 26.62 -20.78
CA GLU A 120 6.43 25.58 -19.89
C GLU A 120 5.79 26.15 -18.62
N ASN A 121 4.95 25.34 -17.97
CA ASN A 121 4.28 25.74 -16.75
C ASN A 121 5.28 25.92 -15.59
N VAL A 122 5.20 27.05 -14.90
CA VAL A 122 5.92 27.34 -13.66
C VAL A 122 5.00 27.01 -12.50
N TYR A 123 5.50 26.22 -11.56
CA TYR A 123 4.75 25.75 -10.41
C TYR A 123 5.21 26.45 -9.13
N GLU A 124 4.30 26.57 -8.17
CA GLU A 124 4.64 27.06 -6.83
C GLU A 124 5.65 26.12 -6.18
N GLY A 125 6.80 26.63 -5.80
CA GLY A 125 7.85 25.88 -5.08
C GLY A 125 7.51 25.76 -3.60
N LYS A 126 7.83 24.60 -2.97
CA LYS A 126 7.82 24.51 -1.51
C LYS A 126 8.93 25.44 -0.99
N LYS A 127 8.59 26.44 -0.18
CA LYS A 127 9.58 27.20 0.60
C LYS A 127 10.22 26.24 1.60
N ASN A 128 11.47 25.87 1.33
CA ASN A 128 12.33 25.32 2.38
C ASN A 128 12.98 26.51 3.06
N PHE A 129 12.58 26.76 4.29
CA PHE A 129 13.31 27.59 5.22
C PHE A 129 14.19 26.70 6.07
#